data_049eecdf6dd153eddc115434286a07a9
#
_entry.id   049eecdf6dd153eddc115434286a07a9
#
_cell.length_a   1.000
_cell.length_b   1.000
_cell.length_c   1.000
_cell.angle_alpha   90.00
_cell.angle_beta   90.00
_cell.angle_gamma   90.00
#
_symmetry.space_group_name_H-M   'P 1'
#
loop_
_entity.id
_entity.type
_entity.pdbx_description
1 polymer ?
#
loop_
_entity_poly.entity_id
_entity_poly.type
_entity_poly.pdbx_seq_one_letter_code
_entity_poly.pdbx_strand_id
1 'polypeptide(L)'
;MKGAIFDLDGLLVDTEKTYRDGWLWGFQQYDLAIPKAVVDAWGGKNWKQSFDILVKAAGSPEKVQEVRAKREEYFYQQLHNGGIQLKPYAKEVLTELKKRDLRLGLATTTVTKRATDILAQFDLANYFDTMTFGDEVSENKPSPVPYLIALERTKLVASEAFAVEDSLVGATSASRAGMGVVLIPDTSFERNYTAEEKEKLNLLAEGNDLRTVIEMLDKKTTK
;
A
#
# COMPACT_ATOMS: atom_id res chain seq x y z
N MET A 1 19.03 -7.83 10.36
CA MET A 1 17.73 -7.14 10.41
C MET A 1 16.93 -7.62 11.61
N LYS A 2 16.29 -6.72 12.33
CA LYS A 2 15.49 -7.03 13.52
C LYS A 2 13.98 -6.90 13.27
N GLY A 3 13.59 -6.30 12.15
CA GLY A 3 12.18 -6.16 11.80
C GLY A 3 11.93 -5.71 10.38
N ALA A 4 10.66 -5.73 10.00
CA ALA A 4 10.15 -5.30 8.72
C ALA A 4 8.87 -4.47 8.90
N ILE A 5 8.68 -3.44 8.06
CA ILE A 5 7.47 -2.64 8.02
C ILE A 5 6.85 -2.80 6.63
N PHE A 6 5.62 -3.29 6.59
CA PHE A 6 4.89 -3.59 5.37
C PHE A 6 3.90 -2.49 5.02
N ASP A 7 3.74 -2.21 3.74
CA ASP A 7 2.51 -1.62 3.22
C ASP A 7 1.37 -2.66 3.21
N LEU A 8 0.15 -2.23 2.93
CA LEU A 8 -1.05 -3.07 2.89
C LEU A 8 -1.57 -3.25 1.46
N ASP A 9 -1.99 -2.14 0.86
CA ASP A 9 -2.75 -2.10 -0.39
C ASP A 9 -1.83 -2.31 -1.60
N GLY A 10 -2.18 -3.27 -2.47
CA GLY A 10 -1.32 -3.62 -3.60
C GLY A 10 -0.13 -4.52 -3.26
N LEU A 11 0.25 -4.62 -1.97
CA LEU A 11 1.36 -5.43 -1.49
C LEU A 11 0.91 -6.75 -0.83
N LEU A 12 0.11 -6.66 0.23
CA LEU A 12 -0.40 -7.82 0.97
C LEU A 12 -1.78 -8.24 0.46
N VAL A 13 -2.57 -7.26 0.01
CA VAL A 13 -3.94 -7.45 -0.43
C VAL A 13 -4.13 -6.75 -1.79
N ASP A 14 -4.79 -7.42 -2.73
CA ASP A 14 -5.03 -6.94 -4.09
C ASP A 14 -6.24 -5.97 -4.12
N THR A 15 -6.07 -4.80 -3.55
CA THR A 15 -7.11 -3.77 -3.40
C THR A 15 -7.09 -2.71 -4.50
N GLU A 16 -5.96 -2.49 -5.16
CA GLU A 16 -5.77 -1.40 -6.13
C GLU A 16 -6.75 -1.47 -7.31
N LYS A 17 -6.95 -2.67 -7.85
CA LYS A 17 -7.95 -2.90 -8.91
C LYS A 17 -9.36 -2.57 -8.43
N THR A 18 -9.69 -2.97 -7.20
CA THR A 18 -11.01 -2.71 -6.61
C THR A 18 -11.25 -1.22 -6.39
N TYR A 19 -10.24 -0.47 -5.97
CA TYR A 19 -10.36 0.99 -5.85
C TYR A 19 -10.64 1.65 -7.20
N ARG A 20 -9.92 1.25 -8.23
CA ARG A 20 -10.13 1.74 -9.60
C ARG A 20 -11.53 1.44 -10.11
N ASP A 21 -11.92 0.16 -10.05
CA ASP A 21 -13.21 -0.31 -10.57
C ASP A 21 -14.38 0.31 -9.77
N GLY A 22 -14.19 0.52 -8.47
CA GLY A 22 -15.13 1.22 -7.61
C GLY A 22 -15.34 2.69 -7.99
N TRP A 23 -14.31 3.42 -8.42
CA TRP A 23 -14.48 4.76 -8.98
C TRP A 23 -15.28 4.74 -10.26
N LEU A 24 -14.96 3.84 -11.20
CA LEU A 24 -15.72 3.70 -12.46
C LEU A 24 -17.18 3.38 -12.18
N TRP A 25 -17.44 2.43 -11.29
CA TRP A 25 -18.79 2.06 -10.88
C TRP A 25 -19.52 3.22 -10.20
N GLY A 26 -18.85 3.95 -9.30
CA GLY A 26 -19.44 5.10 -8.61
C GLY A 26 -19.86 6.22 -9.57
N PHE A 27 -19.06 6.52 -10.59
CA PHE A 27 -19.42 7.49 -11.63
C PHE A 27 -20.64 7.01 -12.45
N GLN A 28 -20.69 5.73 -12.79
CA GLN A 28 -21.83 5.14 -13.52
C GLN A 28 -23.15 5.26 -12.76
N GLN A 29 -23.14 5.21 -11.41
CA GLN A 29 -24.36 5.36 -10.60
C GLN A 29 -25.04 6.73 -10.75
N TYR A 30 -24.34 7.71 -11.32
CA TYR A 30 -24.82 9.07 -11.53
C TYR A 30 -24.85 9.45 -13.03
N ASP A 31 -24.81 8.47 -13.94
CA ASP A 31 -24.74 8.69 -15.39
C ASP A 31 -23.57 9.60 -15.81
N LEU A 32 -22.50 9.63 -15.04
CA LEU A 32 -21.30 10.38 -15.31
C LEU A 32 -20.25 9.51 -16.01
N ALA A 33 -19.74 9.98 -17.13
CA ALA A 33 -18.67 9.29 -17.85
C ALA A 33 -17.29 9.79 -17.38
N ILE A 34 -16.45 8.87 -16.94
CA ILE A 34 -15.04 9.12 -16.73
C ILE A 34 -14.21 8.14 -17.56
N PRO A 35 -13.26 8.62 -18.38
CA PRO A 35 -12.41 7.71 -19.14
C PRO A 35 -11.58 6.84 -18.21
N LYS A 36 -11.55 5.52 -18.47
CA LYS A 36 -10.73 4.58 -17.70
C LYS A 36 -9.27 5.01 -17.62
N ALA A 37 -8.70 5.53 -18.71
CA ALA A 37 -7.35 6.05 -18.75
C ALA A 37 -7.08 7.18 -17.72
N VAL A 38 -8.10 7.98 -17.38
CA VAL A 38 -7.99 9.02 -16.35
C VAL A 38 -7.90 8.37 -14.98
N VAL A 39 -8.69 7.31 -14.72
CA VAL A 39 -8.67 6.57 -13.46
C VAL A 39 -7.36 5.79 -13.31
N ASP A 40 -6.89 5.14 -14.35
CA ASP A 40 -5.62 4.40 -14.38
C ASP A 40 -4.42 5.33 -14.12
N ALA A 41 -4.49 6.57 -14.57
CA ALA A 41 -3.44 7.57 -14.34
C ALA A 41 -3.37 8.10 -12.89
N TRP A 42 -4.27 7.70 -11.99
CA TRP A 42 -4.25 8.11 -10.57
C TRP A 42 -3.27 7.31 -9.73
N GLY A 43 -2.87 6.16 -10.18
CA GLY A 43 -1.86 5.36 -9.52
C GLY A 43 -0.58 6.19 -9.27
N GLY A 44 -0.26 6.42 -7.98
CA GLY A 44 0.91 7.20 -7.58
C GLY A 44 0.71 8.72 -7.52
N LYS A 45 -0.47 9.26 -7.81
CA LYS A 45 -0.77 10.69 -7.60
C LYS A 45 -1.26 10.95 -6.17
N ASN A 46 -0.94 12.14 -5.65
CA ASN A 46 -1.50 12.55 -4.38
C ASN A 46 -3.01 12.86 -4.51
N TRP A 47 -3.73 12.76 -3.40
CA TRP A 47 -5.18 12.98 -3.36
C TRP A 47 -5.62 14.33 -3.94
N LYS A 48 -4.88 15.40 -3.70
CA LYS A 48 -5.23 16.74 -4.19
C LYS A 48 -5.26 16.80 -5.73
N GLN A 49 -4.24 16.24 -6.37
CA GLN A 49 -4.18 16.17 -7.84
C GLN A 49 -5.30 15.32 -8.42
N SER A 50 -5.62 14.19 -7.77
CA SER A 50 -6.73 13.34 -8.17
C SER A 50 -8.08 14.01 -7.95
N PHE A 51 -8.23 14.73 -6.84
CA PHE A 51 -9.48 15.43 -6.51
C PHE A 51 -9.88 16.49 -7.53
N ASP A 52 -8.93 17.28 -8.00
CA ASP A 52 -9.20 18.32 -9.03
C ASP A 52 -9.69 17.68 -10.35
N ILE A 53 -9.12 16.53 -10.73
CA ILE A 53 -9.55 15.77 -11.91
C ILE A 53 -10.96 15.21 -11.69
N LEU A 54 -11.24 14.70 -10.50
CA LEU A 54 -12.57 14.17 -10.13
C LEU A 54 -13.64 15.25 -10.15
N VAL A 55 -13.34 16.43 -9.57
CA VAL A 55 -14.26 17.57 -9.57
C VAL A 55 -14.58 17.99 -11.00
N LYS A 56 -13.57 18.06 -11.87
CA LYS A 56 -13.78 18.38 -13.28
C LYS A 56 -14.64 17.37 -14.01
N ALA A 57 -14.53 16.08 -13.68
CA ALA A 57 -15.34 15.01 -14.27
C ALA A 57 -16.75 14.95 -13.67
N ALA A 58 -16.90 15.16 -12.36
CA ALA A 58 -18.19 15.10 -11.65
C ALA A 58 -18.99 16.39 -11.69
N GLY A 59 -18.36 17.52 -12.01
CA GLY A 59 -18.99 18.84 -12.09
C GLY A 59 -18.96 19.64 -10.79
N SER A 60 -18.83 18.99 -9.62
CA SER A 60 -18.69 19.69 -8.33
C SER A 60 -17.97 18.84 -7.26
N PRO A 61 -17.41 19.47 -6.22
CA PRO A 61 -16.86 18.78 -5.07
C PRO A 61 -17.87 17.88 -4.34
N GLU A 62 -19.10 18.33 -4.19
CA GLU A 62 -20.20 17.61 -3.52
C GLU A 62 -20.49 16.31 -4.28
N LYS A 63 -20.57 16.40 -5.62
CA LYS A 63 -20.79 15.23 -6.46
C LYS A 63 -19.64 14.22 -6.36
N VAL A 64 -18.39 14.69 -6.20
CA VAL A 64 -17.26 13.79 -5.94
C VAL A 64 -17.45 13.02 -4.63
N GLN A 65 -17.99 13.65 -3.58
CA GLN A 65 -18.25 12.94 -2.31
C GLN A 65 -19.36 11.89 -2.45
N GLU A 66 -20.41 12.18 -3.22
CA GLU A 66 -21.46 11.20 -3.52
C GLU A 66 -20.89 10.00 -4.30
N VAL A 67 -20.09 10.26 -5.34
CA VAL A 67 -19.40 9.20 -6.11
C VAL A 67 -18.47 8.40 -5.21
N ARG A 68 -17.74 9.08 -4.32
CA ARG A 68 -16.86 8.42 -3.35
C ARG A 68 -17.63 7.49 -2.41
N ALA A 69 -18.81 7.91 -1.94
CA ALA A 69 -19.65 7.05 -1.11
C ALA A 69 -20.04 5.77 -1.87
N LYS A 70 -20.40 5.89 -3.16
CA LYS A 70 -20.65 4.73 -4.01
C LYS A 70 -19.42 3.84 -4.20
N ARG A 71 -18.24 4.44 -4.41
CA ARG A 71 -16.98 3.68 -4.43
C ARG A 71 -16.77 2.87 -3.14
N GLU A 72 -17.08 3.44 -1.95
CA GLU A 72 -16.98 2.71 -0.68
C GLU A 72 -17.97 1.53 -0.64
N GLU A 73 -19.22 1.72 -1.08
CA GLU A 73 -20.19 0.63 -1.17
C GLU A 73 -19.66 -0.51 -2.05
N TYR A 74 -19.11 -0.19 -3.22
CA TYR A 74 -18.50 -1.16 -4.13
C TYR A 74 -17.33 -1.90 -3.44
N PHE A 75 -16.43 -1.16 -2.81
CA PHE A 75 -15.27 -1.73 -2.12
C PHE A 75 -15.69 -2.76 -1.07
N TYR A 76 -16.64 -2.41 -0.19
CA TYR A 76 -17.10 -3.34 0.84
C TYR A 76 -17.88 -4.53 0.27
N GLN A 77 -18.62 -4.36 -0.81
CA GLN A 77 -19.23 -5.48 -1.52
C GLN A 77 -18.16 -6.46 -2.02
N GLN A 78 -17.09 -5.96 -2.65
CA GLN A 78 -16.00 -6.80 -3.11
C GLN A 78 -15.25 -7.47 -1.96
N LEU A 79 -14.99 -6.75 -0.88
CA LEU A 79 -14.30 -7.27 0.31
C LEU A 79 -15.05 -8.46 0.92
N HIS A 80 -16.36 -8.34 1.09
CA HIS A 80 -17.18 -9.37 1.74
C HIS A 80 -17.56 -10.53 0.80
N ASN A 81 -17.63 -10.29 -0.50
CA ASN A 81 -18.03 -11.29 -1.50
C ASN A 81 -16.83 -11.99 -2.17
N GLY A 82 -15.62 -11.82 -1.66
CA GLY A 82 -14.43 -12.48 -2.18
C GLY A 82 -13.88 -11.90 -3.49
N GLY A 83 -14.27 -10.67 -3.84
CA GLY A 83 -13.72 -9.94 -4.99
C GLY A 83 -12.32 -9.38 -4.76
N ILE A 84 -11.90 -9.29 -3.50
CA ILE A 84 -10.54 -8.93 -3.08
C ILE A 84 -9.84 -10.18 -2.59
N GLN A 85 -8.56 -10.35 -2.94
CA GLN A 85 -7.77 -11.51 -2.59
C GLN A 85 -6.46 -11.10 -1.90
N LEU A 86 -5.85 -12.02 -1.17
CA LEU A 86 -4.46 -11.85 -0.72
C LEU A 86 -3.52 -11.88 -1.93
N LYS A 87 -2.46 -11.09 -1.86
CA LYS A 87 -1.34 -11.25 -2.79
C LYS A 87 -0.63 -12.59 -2.55
N PRO A 88 -0.05 -13.19 -3.58
CA PRO A 88 0.66 -14.46 -3.45
C PRO A 88 1.71 -14.41 -2.34
N TYR A 89 1.75 -15.46 -1.53
CA TYR A 89 2.70 -15.67 -0.44
C TYR A 89 2.61 -14.67 0.74
N ALA A 90 1.54 -13.88 0.86
CA ALA A 90 1.42 -12.87 1.92
C ALA A 90 1.50 -13.50 3.33
N LYS A 91 0.66 -14.50 3.62
CA LYS A 91 0.68 -15.16 4.94
C LYS A 91 1.93 -16.00 5.16
N GLU A 92 2.43 -16.66 4.12
CA GLU A 92 3.63 -17.47 4.18
C GLU A 92 4.85 -16.67 4.58
N VAL A 93 5.03 -15.51 3.95
CA VAL A 93 6.16 -14.62 4.23
C VAL A 93 6.04 -14.02 5.63
N LEU A 94 4.87 -13.50 6.01
CA LEU A 94 4.65 -12.98 7.37
C LEU A 94 4.91 -14.06 8.43
N THR A 95 4.44 -15.28 8.20
CA THR A 95 4.68 -16.43 9.10
C THR A 95 6.17 -16.73 9.22
N GLU A 96 6.89 -16.76 8.10
CA GLU A 96 8.32 -17.05 8.09
C GLU A 96 9.14 -15.95 8.82
N LEU A 97 8.76 -14.68 8.65
CA LEU A 97 9.41 -13.59 9.37
C LEU A 97 9.18 -13.65 10.88
N LYS A 98 7.98 -14.02 11.32
CA LYS A 98 7.69 -14.26 12.75
C LYS A 98 8.49 -15.44 13.32
N LYS A 99 8.69 -16.54 12.56
CA LYS A 99 9.56 -17.65 12.96
C LYS A 99 11.03 -17.25 13.13
N ARG A 100 11.46 -16.22 12.39
CA ARG A 100 12.81 -15.61 12.49
C ARG A 100 12.90 -14.55 13.60
N ASP A 101 11.89 -14.42 14.45
CA ASP A 101 11.80 -13.45 15.54
C ASP A 101 11.91 -11.99 15.09
N LEU A 102 11.51 -11.67 13.84
CA LEU A 102 11.44 -10.29 13.37
C LEU A 102 10.20 -9.59 13.93
N ARG A 103 10.35 -8.34 14.38
CA ARG A 103 9.22 -7.46 14.65
C ARG A 103 8.58 -7.01 13.36
N LEU A 104 7.26 -7.08 13.29
CA LEU A 104 6.51 -6.68 12.10
C LEU A 104 5.64 -5.45 12.39
N GLY A 105 5.81 -4.42 11.58
CA GLY A 105 4.97 -3.23 11.57
C GLY A 105 4.17 -3.15 10.27
N LEU A 106 3.03 -2.45 10.34
CA LEU A 106 2.26 -2.03 9.18
C LEU A 106 2.31 -0.51 9.06
N ALA A 107 2.48 0.02 7.84
CA ALA A 107 2.39 1.45 7.54
C ALA A 107 1.63 1.64 6.22
N THR A 108 0.35 2.02 6.30
CA THR A 108 -0.52 2.22 5.15
C THR A 108 -1.08 3.65 5.08
N THR A 109 -1.41 4.13 3.87
CA THR A 109 -2.16 5.37 3.67
C THR A 109 -3.66 5.18 3.83
N THR A 110 -4.11 3.96 3.97
CA THR A 110 -5.53 3.64 4.19
C THR A 110 -5.95 4.03 5.60
N VAL A 111 -7.15 4.60 5.72
CA VAL A 111 -7.72 5.03 6.99
C VAL A 111 -7.99 3.84 7.91
N THR A 112 -7.90 4.07 9.23
CA THR A 112 -7.98 3.06 10.28
C THR A 112 -9.13 2.08 10.06
N LYS A 113 -10.35 2.59 9.88
CA LYS A 113 -11.53 1.72 9.73
C LYS A 113 -11.38 0.72 8.58
N ARG A 114 -11.00 1.19 7.40
CA ARG A 114 -10.90 0.32 6.22
C ARG A 114 -9.73 -0.65 6.35
N ALA A 115 -8.58 -0.19 6.83
CA ALA A 115 -7.43 -1.04 7.02
C ALA A 115 -7.71 -2.17 8.03
N THR A 116 -8.38 -1.86 9.15
CA THR A 116 -8.78 -2.89 10.13
C THR A 116 -9.79 -3.87 9.58
N ASP A 117 -10.74 -3.44 8.75
CA ASP A 117 -11.72 -4.33 8.09
C ASP A 117 -11.01 -5.28 7.11
N ILE A 118 -10.05 -4.77 6.32
CA ILE A 118 -9.22 -5.59 5.43
C ILE A 118 -8.41 -6.61 6.23
N LEU A 119 -7.70 -6.16 7.27
CA LEU A 119 -6.87 -7.03 8.11
C LEU A 119 -7.69 -8.12 8.79
N ALA A 120 -8.91 -7.81 9.25
CA ALA A 120 -9.83 -8.76 9.84
C ALA A 120 -10.35 -9.78 8.81
N GLN A 121 -10.73 -9.33 7.60
CA GLN A 121 -11.23 -10.20 6.54
C GLN A 121 -10.23 -11.29 6.15
N PHE A 122 -8.93 -10.98 6.22
CA PHE A 122 -7.87 -11.89 5.82
C PHE A 122 -7.06 -12.48 7.00
N ASP A 123 -7.48 -12.27 8.25
CA ASP A 123 -6.76 -12.72 9.45
C ASP A 123 -5.28 -12.25 9.49
N LEU A 124 -5.01 -11.02 9.05
CA LEU A 124 -3.65 -10.47 9.00
C LEU A 124 -3.24 -9.72 10.26
N ALA A 125 -4.19 -9.22 11.05
CA ALA A 125 -3.91 -8.34 12.19
C ALA A 125 -2.91 -8.93 13.19
N ASN A 126 -3.01 -10.23 13.45
CA ASN A 126 -2.18 -10.91 14.44
C ASN A 126 -0.71 -11.10 14.05
N TYR A 127 -0.35 -10.82 12.79
CA TYR A 127 1.05 -10.85 12.37
C TYR A 127 1.81 -9.60 12.81
N PHE A 128 1.13 -8.46 12.98
CA PHE A 128 1.76 -7.17 13.21
C PHE A 128 1.83 -6.83 14.70
N ASP A 129 3.02 -6.46 15.15
CA ASP A 129 3.25 -5.98 16.51
C ASP A 129 2.73 -4.55 16.67
N THR A 130 2.72 -3.76 15.58
CA THR A 130 2.20 -2.39 15.52
C THR A 130 1.64 -2.04 14.15
N MET A 131 0.74 -1.06 14.11
CA MET A 131 0.14 -0.57 12.87
C MET A 131 0.11 0.95 12.87
N THR A 132 0.29 1.55 11.69
CA THR A 132 0.20 3.00 11.44
C THR A 132 -0.71 3.22 10.25
N PHE A 133 -1.78 3.99 10.44
CA PHE A 133 -2.83 4.21 9.46
C PHE A 133 -2.80 5.65 8.91
N GLY A 134 -3.38 5.84 7.73
CA GLY A 134 -3.29 7.09 7.00
C GLY A 134 -4.00 8.29 7.66
N ASP A 135 -4.97 8.05 8.53
CA ASP A 135 -5.69 9.09 9.28
C ASP A 135 -5.06 9.40 10.66
N GLU A 136 -4.00 8.68 11.04
CA GLU A 136 -3.24 8.92 12.28
C GLU A 136 -2.00 9.79 12.09
N VAL A 137 -1.62 10.06 10.83
CA VAL A 137 -0.39 10.74 10.49
C VAL A 137 -0.65 12.15 9.98
N SER A 138 0.25 13.10 10.28
CA SER A 138 0.14 14.47 9.80
C SER A 138 0.35 14.60 8.28
N GLU A 139 1.18 13.72 7.73
CA GLU A 139 1.49 13.65 6.30
C GLU A 139 1.60 12.21 5.85
N ASN A 140 0.91 11.87 4.76
CA ASN A 140 0.97 10.57 4.13
C ASN A 140 2.17 10.43 3.18
N LYS A 141 2.46 9.18 2.75
CA LYS A 141 3.46 8.87 1.73
C LYS A 141 3.30 9.83 0.52
N PRO A 142 4.35 10.39 -0.06
CA PRO A 142 5.77 10.03 0.08
C PRO A 142 6.53 10.76 1.21
N SER A 143 5.84 11.41 2.17
CA SER A 143 6.47 11.90 3.39
C SER A 143 7.03 10.72 4.21
N PRO A 144 8.17 10.86 4.89
CA PRO A 144 8.73 9.80 5.74
C PRO A 144 7.90 9.53 7.00
N VAL A 145 6.97 10.41 7.36
CA VAL A 145 6.22 10.40 8.62
C VAL A 145 5.58 9.04 8.94
N PRO A 146 4.87 8.36 8.01
CA PRO A 146 4.26 7.06 8.32
C PRO A 146 5.28 6.00 8.76
N TYR A 147 6.44 5.95 8.09
CA TYR A 147 7.50 5.00 8.43
C TYR A 147 8.26 5.39 9.69
N LEU A 148 8.48 6.69 9.95
CA LEU A 148 9.09 7.15 11.20
C LEU A 148 8.23 6.77 12.40
N ILE A 149 6.91 6.96 12.33
CA ILE A 149 5.96 6.55 13.38
C ILE A 149 5.95 5.03 13.53
N ALA A 150 5.96 4.27 12.43
CA ALA A 150 6.00 2.82 12.48
C ALA A 150 7.29 2.29 13.11
N LEU A 151 8.45 2.91 12.84
CA LEU A 151 9.73 2.61 13.50
C LEU A 151 9.68 2.90 15.00
N GLU A 152 9.14 4.04 15.41
CA GLU A 152 8.95 4.39 16.81
C GLU A 152 8.06 3.37 17.54
N ARG A 153 6.89 3.06 16.97
CA ARG A 153 5.93 2.10 17.54
C ARG A 153 6.54 0.69 17.67
N THR A 154 7.28 0.24 16.67
CA THR A 154 7.99 -1.06 16.70
C THR A 154 9.23 -1.04 17.58
N LYS A 155 9.67 0.13 18.05
CA LYS A 155 10.95 0.32 18.79
C LYS A 155 12.15 -0.18 17.98
N LEU A 156 12.15 0.09 16.68
CA LEU A 156 13.24 -0.22 15.76
C LEU A 156 13.90 1.07 15.27
N VAL A 157 15.17 0.99 14.94
CA VAL A 157 15.88 2.04 14.19
C VAL A 157 15.94 1.67 12.71
N ALA A 158 15.98 2.68 11.83
CA ALA A 158 15.91 2.47 10.40
C ALA A 158 16.97 1.49 9.85
N SER A 159 18.19 1.52 10.41
CA SER A 159 19.29 0.62 10.01
C SER A 159 19.09 -0.85 10.40
N GLU A 160 18.16 -1.15 11.31
CA GLU A 160 17.85 -2.50 11.80
C GLU A 160 16.58 -3.07 11.16
N ALA A 161 15.84 -2.25 10.43
CA ALA A 161 14.58 -2.62 9.79
C ALA A 161 14.64 -2.39 8.27
N PHE A 162 13.71 -2.99 7.55
CA PHE A 162 13.48 -2.73 6.14
C PHE A 162 11.99 -2.54 5.88
N ALA A 163 11.67 -1.79 4.84
CA ALA A 163 10.31 -1.64 4.34
C ALA A 163 10.04 -2.62 3.20
N VAL A 164 8.80 -3.08 3.09
CA VAL A 164 8.31 -3.84 1.92
C VAL A 164 7.18 -3.05 1.30
N GLU A 165 7.30 -2.73 0.02
CA GLU A 165 6.45 -1.79 -0.70
C GLU A 165 6.15 -2.24 -2.13
N ASP A 166 5.00 -1.82 -2.65
CA ASP A 166 4.57 -2.09 -4.02
C ASP A 166 4.76 -0.89 -4.96
N SER A 167 4.94 0.30 -4.39
CA SER A 167 4.90 1.57 -5.12
C SER A 167 6.13 2.44 -4.90
N LEU A 168 6.46 3.29 -5.90
CA LEU A 168 7.52 4.29 -5.74
C LEU A 168 7.20 5.33 -4.67
N VAL A 169 5.92 5.65 -4.49
CA VAL A 169 5.48 6.62 -3.49
C VAL A 169 5.80 6.10 -2.08
N GLY A 170 5.48 4.84 -1.83
CA GLY A 170 5.78 4.20 -0.56
C GLY A 170 7.26 3.91 -0.38
N ALA A 171 7.93 3.39 -1.41
CA ALA A 171 9.37 3.17 -1.39
C ALA A 171 10.18 4.46 -1.13
N THR A 172 9.74 5.58 -1.71
CA THR A 172 10.32 6.91 -1.45
C THR A 172 10.12 7.32 0.00
N SER A 173 8.92 7.10 0.56
CA SER A 173 8.61 7.38 1.97
C SER A 173 9.53 6.62 2.90
N ALA A 174 9.68 5.32 2.71
CA ALA A 174 10.56 4.45 3.49
C ALA A 174 12.04 4.84 3.36
N SER A 175 12.51 5.12 2.13
CA SER A 175 13.88 5.56 1.88
C SER A 175 14.19 6.89 2.57
N ARG A 176 13.26 7.84 2.56
CA ARG A 176 13.38 9.12 3.28
C ARG A 176 13.38 8.95 4.80
N ALA A 177 12.75 7.90 5.31
CA ALA A 177 12.84 7.51 6.71
C ALA A 177 14.17 6.80 7.06
N GLY A 178 15.09 6.65 6.11
CA GLY A 178 16.39 6.01 6.28
C GLY A 178 16.34 4.48 6.21
N MET A 179 15.22 3.88 5.83
CA MET A 179 15.07 2.43 5.72
C MET A 179 15.58 1.90 4.39
N GLY A 180 16.07 0.67 4.40
CA GLY A 180 16.22 -0.11 3.17
C GLY A 180 14.86 -0.61 2.69
N VAL A 181 14.67 -0.76 1.39
CA VAL A 181 13.39 -1.12 0.77
C VAL A 181 13.51 -2.40 -0.04
N VAL A 182 12.54 -3.29 0.14
CA VAL A 182 12.23 -4.39 -0.78
C VAL A 182 11.03 -3.94 -1.60
N LEU A 183 11.21 -3.75 -2.91
CA LEU A 183 10.18 -3.28 -3.81
C LEU A 183 9.56 -4.46 -4.57
N ILE A 184 8.25 -4.59 -4.47
CA ILE A 184 7.45 -5.64 -5.14
C ILE A 184 6.33 -4.93 -5.89
N PRO A 185 6.58 -4.45 -7.13
CA PRO A 185 5.63 -3.64 -7.85
C PRO A 185 4.28 -4.34 -8.02
N ASP A 186 3.20 -3.62 -7.72
CA ASP A 186 1.86 -4.12 -7.99
C ASP A 186 1.65 -4.27 -9.50
N THR A 187 1.26 -5.47 -9.92
CA THR A 187 1.03 -5.84 -11.31
C THR A 187 -0.38 -5.53 -11.80
N SER A 188 -1.27 -5.01 -10.95
CA SER A 188 -2.62 -4.59 -11.33
C SER A 188 -2.64 -3.42 -12.31
N PHE A 189 -1.52 -2.70 -12.41
CA PHE A 189 -1.26 -1.63 -13.37
C PHE A 189 0.06 -1.87 -14.06
N GLU A 190 0.16 -1.49 -15.35
CA GLU A 190 1.43 -1.43 -16.06
C GLU A 190 2.27 -0.27 -15.50
N ARG A 191 2.99 -0.52 -14.41
CA ARG A 191 3.90 0.45 -13.78
C ARG A 191 5.32 0.06 -14.12
N ASN A 192 5.90 0.71 -15.12
CA ASN A 192 7.31 0.57 -15.44
C ASN A 192 8.09 1.69 -14.74
N TYR A 193 8.68 1.38 -13.60
CA TYR A 193 9.56 2.31 -12.91
C TYR A 193 10.90 2.41 -13.61
N THR A 194 11.34 3.64 -13.93
CA THR A 194 12.62 3.87 -14.60
C THR A 194 13.80 3.60 -13.66
N ALA A 195 14.96 3.34 -14.23
CA ALA A 195 16.19 3.17 -13.46
C ALA A 195 16.50 4.43 -12.61
N GLU A 196 16.31 5.63 -13.18
CA GLU A 196 16.53 6.91 -12.50
C GLU A 196 15.63 7.09 -11.26
N GLU A 197 14.36 6.66 -11.34
CA GLU A 197 13.45 6.69 -10.19
C GLU A 197 13.92 5.74 -9.08
N LYS A 198 14.41 4.56 -9.45
CA LYS A 198 14.90 3.55 -8.50
C LYS A 198 16.24 3.91 -7.86
N GLU A 199 17.12 4.62 -8.57
CA GLU A 199 18.41 5.10 -8.04
C GLU A 199 18.26 6.01 -6.82
N LYS A 200 17.10 6.67 -6.67
CA LYS A 200 16.79 7.53 -5.52
C LYS A 200 16.32 6.77 -4.28
N LEU A 201 16.18 5.44 -4.38
CA LEU A 201 15.71 4.58 -3.31
C LEU A 201 16.86 3.87 -2.61
N ASN A 202 16.70 3.62 -1.32
CA ASN A 202 17.58 2.71 -0.56
C ASN A 202 17.20 1.25 -0.87
N LEU A 203 17.27 0.85 -2.14
CA LEU A 203 16.77 -0.45 -2.61
C LEU A 203 17.66 -1.60 -2.10
N LEU A 204 17.09 -2.55 -1.39
CA LEU A 204 17.74 -3.79 -0.94
C LEU A 204 17.50 -4.94 -1.91
N ALA A 205 16.30 -5.01 -2.45
CA ALA A 205 15.89 -6.00 -3.45
C ALA A 205 14.67 -5.50 -4.22
N GLU A 206 14.48 -6.03 -5.42
CA GLU A 206 13.28 -5.89 -6.23
C GLU A 206 12.88 -7.27 -6.74
N GLY A 207 11.58 -7.55 -6.77
CA GLY A 207 11.07 -8.82 -7.25
C GLY A 207 9.61 -8.79 -7.64
N ASN A 208 9.09 -9.94 -8.07
CA ASN A 208 7.75 -10.05 -8.63
C ASN A 208 6.71 -10.51 -7.60
N ASP A 209 7.15 -11.00 -6.45
CA ASP A 209 6.27 -11.43 -5.35
C ASP A 209 6.98 -11.39 -3.99
N LEU A 210 6.21 -11.62 -2.94
CA LEU A 210 6.67 -11.48 -1.56
C LEU A 210 7.79 -12.45 -1.16
N ARG A 211 8.05 -13.55 -1.89
CA ARG A 211 9.18 -14.46 -1.61
C ARG A 211 10.52 -13.77 -1.72
N THR A 212 10.60 -12.68 -2.51
CA THR A 212 11.77 -11.81 -2.62
C THR A 212 12.29 -11.34 -1.25
N VAL A 213 11.38 -11.16 -0.28
CA VAL A 213 11.76 -10.78 1.10
C VAL A 213 12.62 -11.85 1.76
N ILE A 214 12.21 -13.11 1.63
CA ILE A 214 12.93 -14.25 2.21
C ILE A 214 14.26 -14.46 1.49
N GLU A 215 14.24 -14.42 0.16
CA GLU A 215 15.47 -14.53 -0.66
C GLU A 215 16.51 -13.47 -0.33
N MET A 216 16.07 -12.22 -0.07
CA MET A 216 16.95 -11.13 0.34
C MET A 216 17.59 -11.40 1.71
N LEU A 217 16.80 -11.90 2.67
CA LEU A 217 17.30 -12.21 4.02
C LEU A 217 18.28 -13.37 3.99
N ASP A 218 18.01 -14.43 3.23
CA ASP A 218 18.87 -15.62 3.13
C ASP A 218 20.24 -15.27 2.54
N LYS A 219 20.27 -14.43 1.50
CA LYS A 219 21.53 -13.92 0.91
C LYS A 219 22.40 -13.11 1.89
N LYS A 220 21.79 -12.45 2.90
CA LYS A 220 22.52 -11.70 3.93
C LYS A 220 23.06 -12.57 5.05
N THR A 221 22.47 -13.76 5.26
CA THR A 221 22.92 -14.68 6.31
C THR A 221 24.13 -15.53 5.84
N THR A 222 24.34 -15.61 4.53
CA THR A 222 25.41 -16.43 3.91
C THR A 222 26.75 -15.64 3.71
N LYS A 223 26.78 -14.35 4.08
CA LYS A 223 27.97 -13.49 4.08
C LYS A 223 28.41 -13.17 5.50
#